data_478d65bc3a966004740e6065b3318426
#
_entry.id   478d65bc3a966004740e6065b3318426
#
_cell.length_a   1.000
_cell.length_b   1.000
_cell.length_c   1.000
_cell.angle_alpha   90.00
_cell.angle_beta   90.00
_cell.angle_gamma   90.00
#
_symmetry.space_group_name_H-M   'P 1'
#
loop_
_entity.id
_entity.type
_entity.pdbx_description
1 polymer ?
#
loop_
_entity_poly.entity_id
_entity_poly.type
_entity_poly.pdbx_seq_one_letter_code
_entity_poly.pdbx_strand_id
1 'polypeptide(L)'
;MNFLSGNLTAVEFLGTLNKSVSTLAAFAFIGSLLAISFLLPEREGSIEKGSLALRKKLRIFGFIWLATSAFQIVLTLANILGTSVLNAFDMTSLNSFLTQVDLGKYLGYQLALIAVVVVGANLVKKVLASTIFLGLSLIALVIPVFQSHSAASGSHSLAIGALVIHVAGLSLWVGGILALLLISSDDRTIALPRFSQLALWAAISVAISGIASAWTRLNFEAAWSTAYARVILLKALFTLVLIFLGYRNRKTLLQSDKTGWNLMGRVLAIEALIMGVTVVLGSWLSSSQPPLAPNVKYSPALSIVGMATPEAPSFTRLLTAYNPDALFIGILIILVALYIKGVVILKRRGDAWPVGRTVAFALGISAIDFATSGG
;
A
#
# COMPACT_ATOMS: atom_id res chain seq x y z
N MET A 1 10.01 -4.03 21.61
CA MET A 1 11.26 -4.29 20.88
C MET A 1 11.97 -3.02 20.57
N ASN A 2 13.19 -2.87 21.07
CA ASN A 2 13.84 -1.59 21.15
C ASN A 2 14.94 -1.47 20.07
N PHE A 3 14.60 -0.95 18.91
CA PHE A 3 15.60 -0.55 17.91
C PHE A 3 16.62 0.45 18.53
N LEU A 4 16.18 1.22 19.51
CA LEU A 4 16.99 2.18 20.25
C LEU A 4 17.69 1.59 21.49
N SER A 5 17.45 0.30 21.83
CA SER A 5 18.08 -0.38 22.95
C SER A 5 19.08 -1.49 22.58
N GLY A 6 19.47 -1.59 21.31
CA GLY A 6 20.67 -2.33 20.93
C GLY A 6 20.57 -3.85 20.76
N ASN A 7 19.42 -4.49 20.96
CA ASN A 7 19.29 -5.96 20.90
C ASN A 7 18.25 -6.44 19.90
N LEU A 8 18.31 -6.01 18.63
CA LEU A 8 17.58 -6.65 17.55
C LEU A 8 18.20 -8.02 17.26
N THR A 9 17.37 -9.06 17.24
CA THR A 9 17.82 -10.34 16.71
C THR A 9 18.15 -10.19 15.23
N ALA A 10 19.12 -10.93 14.72
CA ALA A 10 19.50 -10.90 13.32
C ALA A 10 18.29 -11.19 12.39
N VAL A 11 17.36 -12.06 12.83
CA VAL A 11 16.13 -12.42 12.10
C VAL A 11 15.20 -11.22 11.96
N GLU A 12 15.03 -10.43 13.02
CA GLU A 12 14.17 -9.24 13.01
C GLU A 12 14.74 -8.14 12.11
N PHE A 13 16.03 -7.91 12.17
CA PHE A 13 16.71 -6.97 11.28
C PHE A 13 16.55 -7.39 9.81
N LEU A 14 16.85 -8.65 9.49
CA LEU A 14 16.66 -9.20 8.15
C LEU A 14 15.20 -9.13 7.69
N GLY A 15 14.24 -9.40 8.59
CA GLY A 15 12.82 -9.30 8.32
C GLY A 15 12.40 -7.89 7.93
N THR A 16 12.86 -6.88 8.69
CA THR A 16 12.58 -5.47 8.41
C THR A 16 13.22 -4.99 7.11
N LEU A 17 14.47 -5.38 6.88
CA LEU A 17 15.19 -5.06 5.65
C LEU A 17 14.50 -5.69 4.42
N ASN A 18 14.21 -6.99 4.47
CA ASN A 18 13.52 -7.71 3.40
C ASN A 18 12.13 -7.11 3.12
N LYS A 19 11.37 -6.76 4.15
CA LYS A 19 10.08 -6.09 4.02
C LYS A 19 10.20 -4.73 3.34
N SER A 20 11.24 -3.96 3.67
CA SER A 20 11.50 -2.66 3.04
C SER A 20 11.81 -2.82 1.55
N VAL A 21 12.67 -3.76 1.19
CA VAL A 21 13.01 -4.09 -0.21
C VAL A 21 11.79 -4.59 -0.96
N SER A 22 11.01 -5.50 -0.36
CA SER A 22 9.77 -6.02 -0.92
C SER A 22 8.76 -4.90 -1.22
N THR A 23 8.56 -4.00 -0.27
CA THR A 23 7.63 -2.87 -0.41
C THR A 23 8.07 -1.90 -1.51
N LEU A 24 9.35 -1.55 -1.58
CA LEU A 24 9.88 -0.68 -2.63
C LEU A 24 9.79 -1.33 -4.01
N ALA A 25 10.06 -2.63 -4.11
CA ALA A 25 9.93 -3.39 -5.36
C ALA A 25 8.44 -3.46 -5.80
N ALA A 26 7.52 -3.71 -4.86
CA ALA A 26 6.08 -3.67 -5.11
C ALA A 26 5.64 -2.30 -5.62
N PHE A 27 6.09 -1.21 -4.99
CA PHE A 27 5.75 0.15 -5.41
C PHE A 27 6.32 0.48 -6.79
N ALA A 28 7.55 0.08 -7.09
CA ALA A 28 8.14 0.26 -8.42
C ALA A 28 7.40 -0.55 -9.50
N PHE A 29 6.95 -1.77 -9.17
CA PHE A 29 6.15 -2.61 -10.05
C PHE A 29 4.78 -1.99 -10.30
N ILE A 30 4.04 -1.62 -9.24
CA ILE A 30 2.72 -0.97 -9.31
C ILE A 30 2.82 0.36 -10.05
N GLY A 31 3.83 1.18 -9.74
CA GLY A 31 4.08 2.45 -10.43
C GLY A 31 4.36 2.27 -11.92
N SER A 32 5.07 1.21 -12.29
CA SER A 32 5.31 0.89 -13.71
C SER A 32 4.02 0.50 -14.43
N LEU A 33 3.14 -0.30 -13.80
CA LEU A 33 1.82 -0.62 -14.33
C LEU A 33 0.93 0.62 -14.39
N LEU A 34 0.98 1.50 -13.38
CA LEU A 34 0.27 2.78 -13.35
C LEU A 34 0.70 3.66 -14.53
N ALA A 35 2.01 3.76 -14.78
CA ALA A 35 2.52 4.56 -15.90
C ALA A 35 2.04 4.02 -17.25
N ILE A 36 2.10 2.71 -17.47
CA ILE A 36 1.62 2.06 -18.69
C ILE A 36 0.12 2.24 -18.87
N SER A 37 -0.65 2.18 -17.77
CA SER A 37 -2.12 2.19 -17.83
C SER A 37 -2.72 3.60 -17.96
N PHE A 38 -2.08 4.64 -17.38
CA PHE A 38 -2.71 5.95 -17.23
C PHE A 38 -1.83 7.15 -17.57
N LEU A 39 -0.51 7.02 -17.50
CA LEU A 39 0.37 8.17 -17.64
C LEU A 39 0.96 8.30 -19.05
N LEU A 40 1.31 7.19 -19.66
CA LEU A 40 1.93 7.17 -20.98
C LEU A 40 0.87 7.22 -22.10
N PRO A 41 1.23 7.73 -23.29
CA PRO A 41 0.35 7.70 -24.45
C PRO A 41 0.13 6.27 -24.91
N GLU A 42 -1.03 6.03 -25.46
CA GLU A 42 -1.41 4.77 -26.10
C GLU A 42 -1.87 5.03 -27.54
N ARG A 43 -1.71 4.04 -28.38
CA ARG A 43 -2.25 4.07 -29.76
C ARG A 43 -3.20 2.88 -29.93
N GLU A 44 -4.48 3.19 -30.14
CA GLU A 44 -5.54 2.16 -30.34
C GLU A 44 -5.58 1.08 -29.24
N GLY A 45 -5.32 1.47 -27.98
CA GLY A 45 -5.30 0.54 -26.83
C GLY A 45 -4.06 -0.35 -26.75
N SER A 46 -3.08 -0.16 -27.65
CA SER A 46 -1.81 -0.87 -27.66
C SER A 46 -0.71 -0.10 -26.95
N ILE A 47 0.22 -0.85 -26.38
CA ILE A 47 1.37 -0.30 -25.63
C ILE A 47 2.43 0.20 -26.62
N GLU A 48 2.79 1.48 -26.56
CA GLU A 48 3.82 2.08 -27.41
C GLU A 48 5.25 1.70 -27.00
N LYS A 49 6.24 2.05 -27.87
CA LYS A 49 7.67 1.70 -27.70
C LYS A 49 8.26 2.22 -26.38
N GLY A 50 7.89 3.43 -25.90
CA GLY A 50 8.33 3.96 -24.62
C GLY A 50 7.94 3.09 -23.44
N SER A 51 6.72 2.58 -23.46
CA SER A 51 6.21 1.62 -22.46
C SER A 51 6.90 0.26 -22.52
N LEU A 52 7.46 -0.14 -23.67
CA LEU A 52 8.22 -1.39 -23.81
C LEU A 52 9.54 -1.37 -23.02
N ALA A 53 10.22 -0.22 -22.96
CA ALA A 53 11.42 -0.07 -22.16
C ALA A 53 11.11 -0.21 -20.64
N LEU A 54 9.98 0.32 -20.21
CA LEU A 54 9.50 0.21 -18.84
C LEU A 54 9.15 -1.25 -18.48
N ARG A 55 8.68 -2.05 -19.44
CA ARG A 55 8.37 -3.50 -19.22
C ARG A 55 9.59 -4.33 -18.83
N LYS A 56 10.79 -4.03 -19.34
CA LYS A 56 12.01 -4.73 -18.89
C LYS A 56 12.26 -4.47 -17.41
N LYS A 57 12.06 -3.24 -16.96
CA LYS A 57 12.22 -2.84 -15.55
C LYS A 57 11.13 -3.44 -14.69
N LEU A 58 9.89 -3.50 -15.18
CA LEU A 58 8.76 -4.17 -14.54
C LEU A 58 9.09 -5.62 -14.18
N ARG A 59 9.74 -6.38 -15.08
CA ARG A 59 10.16 -7.77 -14.81
C ARG A 59 11.11 -7.86 -13.61
N ILE A 60 12.09 -6.98 -13.55
CA ILE A 60 13.08 -6.96 -12.47
C ILE A 60 12.38 -6.69 -11.14
N PHE A 61 11.55 -5.66 -11.07
CA PHE A 61 10.82 -5.31 -9.84
C PHE A 61 9.84 -6.40 -9.43
N GLY A 62 9.13 -6.99 -10.40
CA GLY A 62 8.22 -8.11 -10.15
C GLY A 62 8.95 -9.32 -9.58
N PHE A 63 10.10 -9.67 -10.15
CA PHE A 63 10.90 -10.78 -9.65
C PHE A 63 11.44 -10.49 -8.22
N ILE A 64 11.95 -9.28 -7.97
CA ILE A 64 12.40 -8.87 -6.64
C ILE A 64 11.24 -8.96 -5.65
N TRP A 65 10.06 -8.43 -6.01
CA TRP A 65 8.87 -8.49 -5.16
C TRP A 65 8.47 -9.93 -4.83
N LEU A 66 8.41 -10.80 -5.85
CA LEU A 66 8.09 -12.21 -5.69
C LEU A 66 9.09 -12.93 -4.77
N ALA A 67 10.39 -12.77 -5.04
CA ALA A 67 11.44 -13.42 -4.28
C ALA A 67 11.50 -12.95 -2.82
N THR A 68 11.38 -11.64 -2.59
CA THR A 68 11.36 -11.08 -1.23
C THR A 68 10.08 -11.43 -0.49
N SER A 69 8.93 -11.55 -1.16
CA SER A 69 7.67 -12.02 -0.55
C SER A 69 7.76 -13.50 -0.15
N ALA A 70 8.35 -14.35 -0.97
CA ALA A 70 8.61 -15.75 -0.63
C ALA A 70 9.56 -15.86 0.57
N PHE A 71 10.64 -15.08 0.58
CA PHE A 71 11.59 -15.07 1.69
C PHE A 71 10.97 -14.50 2.98
N GLN A 72 10.03 -13.55 2.87
CA GLN A 72 9.30 -13.00 4.01
C GLN A 72 8.52 -14.08 4.78
N ILE A 73 7.98 -15.10 4.11
CA ILE A 73 7.30 -16.23 4.74
C ILE A 73 8.26 -16.97 5.67
N VAL A 74 9.45 -17.27 5.19
CA VAL A 74 10.49 -17.97 5.98
C VAL A 74 10.95 -17.11 7.17
N LEU A 75 11.20 -15.82 6.93
CA LEU A 75 11.61 -14.90 8.00
C LEU A 75 10.51 -14.73 9.08
N THR A 76 9.25 -14.71 8.66
CA THR A 76 8.12 -14.63 9.59
C THR A 76 8.03 -15.91 10.43
N LEU A 77 8.17 -17.08 9.80
CA LEU A 77 8.18 -18.36 10.50
C LEU A 77 9.37 -18.47 11.48
N ALA A 78 10.59 -18.09 11.05
CA ALA A 78 11.77 -18.06 11.90
C ALA A 78 11.57 -17.18 13.15
N ASN A 79 10.95 -16.01 12.96
CA ASN A 79 10.65 -15.08 14.06
C ASN A 79 9.60 -15.65 15.03
N ILE A 80 8.56 -16.32 14.54
CA ILE A 80 7.52 -16.94 15.36
C ILE A 80 8.10 -18.10 16.18
N LEU A 81 8.93 -18.94 15.56
CA LEU A 81 9.55 -20.09 16.21
C LEU A 81 10.76 -19.71 17.10
N GLY A 82 11.22 -18.44 17.04
CA GLY A 82 12.42 -18.01 17.77
C GLY A 82 13.69 -18.74 17.33
N THR A 83 13.76 -19.17 16.06
CA THR A 83 14.84 -20.00 15.52
C THR A 83 15.64 -19.28 14.43
N SER A 84 16.72 -19.92 13.96
CA SER A 84 17.49 -19.40 12.83
C SER A 84 16.70 -19.52 11.51
N VAL A 85 17.05 -18.67 10.53
CA VAL A 85 16.44 -18.71 9.19
C VAL A 85 16.60 -20.07 8.52
N LEU A 86 17.76 -20.73 8.71
CA LEU A 86 18.03 -22.05 8.13
C LEU A 86 17.12 -23.13 8.70
N ASN A 87 16.87 -23.11 9.99
CA ASN A 87 15.97 -24.07 10.64
C ASN A 87 14.50 -23.85 10.25
N ALA A 88 14.12 -22.63 9.88
CA ALA A 88 12.77 -22.31 9.41
C ALA A 88 12.50 -22.80 7.96
N PHE A 89 13.51 -23.27 7.23
CA PHE A 89 13.31 -23.94 5.94
C PHE A 89 12.82 -25.39 6.04
N ASP A 90 12.53 -25.90 7.24
CA ASP A 90 11.88 -27.19 7.39
C ASP A 90 10.54 -27.25 6.67
N MET A 91 10.40 -28.19 5.75
CA MET A 91 9.20 -28.30 4.90
C MET A 91 7.93 -28.63 5.67
N THR A 92 8.05 -29.37 6.78
CA THR A 92 6.90 -29.71 7.65
C THR A 92 6.36 -28.47 8.34
N SER A 93 7.27 -27.69 8.93
CA SER A 93 6.94 -26.42 9.59
C SER A 93 6.38 -25.38 8.62
N LEU A 94 6.98 -25.24 7.43
CA LEU A 94 6.49 -24.35 6.38
C LEU A 94 5.09 -24.74 5.89
N ASN A 95 4.85 -26.02 5.63
CA ASN A 95 3.54 -26.51 5.21
C ASN A 95 2.49 -26.28 6.30
N SER A 96 2.80 -26.59 7.56
CA SER A 96 1.89 -26.34 8.69
C SER A 96 1.60 -24.85 8.84
N PHE A 97 2.61 -23.97 8.70
CA PHE A 97 2.44 -22.52 8.75
C PHE A 97 1.49 -22.01 7.65
N LEU A 98 1.71 -22.46 6.41
CA LEU A 98 0.91 -22.02 5.25
C LEU A 98 -0.51 -22.58 5.22
N THR A 99 -0.77 -23.74 5.88
CA THR A 99 -2.07 -24.40 5.80
C THR A 99 -2.91 -24.28 7.08
N GLN A 100 -2.28 -24.08 8.24
CA GLN A 100 -2.97 -24.12 9.53
C GLN A 100 -2.97 -22.75 10.24
N VAL A 101 -1.95 -21.91 10.02
CA VAL A 101 -1.84 -20.60 10.65
C VAL A 101 -2.40 -19.52 9.73
N ASP A 102 -3.35 -18.71 10.20
CA ASP A 102 -4.03 -17.73 9.35
C ASP A 102 -3.06 -16.71 8.74
N LEU A 103 -2.09 -16.21 9.50
CA LEU A 103 -1.04 -15.34 8.96
C LEU A 103 -0.30 -16.01 7.78
N GLY A 104 0.05 -17.29 7.93
CA GLY A 104 0.71 -18.07 6.87
C GLY A 104 -0.17 -18.20 5.63
N LYS A 105 -1.46 -18.51 5.80
CA LYS A 105 -2.43 -18.59 4.69
C LYS A 105 -2.51 -17.27 3.90
N TYR A 106 -2.63 -16.13 4.60
CA TYR A 106 -2.68 -14.83 3.93
C TYR A 106 -1.38 -14.49 3.18
N LEU A 107 -0.23 -14.80 3.75
CA LEU A 107 1.05 -14.65 3.06
C LEU A 107 1.17 -15.59 1.86
N GLY A 108 0.64 -16.81 1.96
CA GLY A 108 0.55 -17.75 0.83
C GLY A 108 -0.35 -17.24 -0.28
N TYR A 109 -1.55 -16.72 0.03
CA TYR A 109 -2.45 -16.10 -0.95
C TYR A 109 -1.82 -14.89 -1.61
N GLN A 110 -1.14 -14.04 -0.82
CA GLN A 110 -0.38 -12.91 -1.35
C GLN A 110 0.67 -13.37 -2.35
N LEU A 111 1.50 -14.35 -1.99
CA LEU A 111 2.56 -14.87 -2.84
C LEU A 111 2.01 -15.44 -4.16
N ALA A 112 0.93 -16.23 -4.08
CA ALA A 112 0.26 -16.78 -5.26
C ALA A 112 -0.26 -15.68 -6.19
N LEU A 113 -0.90 -14.66 -5.64
CA LEU A 113 -1.40 -13.53 -6.43
C LEU A 113 -0.27 -12.70 -7.03
N ILE A 114 0.82 -12.47 -6.31
CA ILE A 114 2.02 -11.82 -6.84
C ILE A 114 2.59 -12.62 -8.02
N ALA A 115 2.68 -13.94 -7.91
CA ALA A 115 3.17 -14.79 -9.00
C ALA A 115 2.29 -14.64 -10.24
N VAL A 116 0.96 -14.71 -10.10
CA VAL A 116 0.00 -14.50 -11.20
C VAL A 116 0.19 -13.13 -11.84
N VAL A 117 0.30 -12.09 -11.04
CA VAL A 117 0.46 -10.69 -11.52
C VAL A 117 1.80 -10.51 -12.22
N VAL A 118 2.90 -11.00 -11.64
CA VAL A 118 4.24 -10.86 -12.24
C VAL A 118 4.34 -11.60 -13.57
N VAL A 119 3.82 -12.82 -13.65
CA VAL A 119 3.81 -13.58 -14.91
C VAL A 119 2.87 -12.91 -15.91
N GLY A 120 1.63 -12.62 -15.52
CA GLY A 120 0.60 -12.07 -16.39
C GLY A 120 0.96 -10.69 -16.93
N ALA A 121 1.43 -9.78 -16.10
CA ALA A 121 1.80 -8.42 -16.52
C ALA A 121 2.91 -8.40 -17.59
N ASN A 122 3.77 -9.41 -17.60
CA ASN A 122 4.83 -9.53 -18.60
C ASN A 122 4.32 -10.01 -19.98
N LEU A 123 3.19 -10.67 -20.03
CA LEU A 123 2.59 -11.21 -21.25
C LEU A 123 1.64 -10.20 -21.93
N VAL A 124 1.23 -9.17 -21.21
CA VAL A 124 0.23 -8.20 -21.65
C VAL A 124 0.74 -7.29 -22.75
N LYS A 125 -0.06 -7.14 -23.82
CA LYS A 125 0.18 -6.23 -24.94
C LYS A 125 -0.82 -5.06 -24.98
N LYS A 126 -1.95 -5.20 -24.27
CA LYS A 126 -3.04 -4.21 -24.25
C LYS A 126 -3.04 -3.41 -22.93
N VAL A 127 -3.33 -2.13 -23.02
CA VAL A 127 -3.36 -1.23 -21.86
C VAL A 127 -4.47 -1.63 -20.87
N LEU A 128 -5.63 -2.09 -21.36
CA LEU A 128 -6.70 -2.59 -20.49
C LEU A 128 -6.24 -3.74 -19.58
N ALA A 129 -5.51 -4.70 -20.14
CA ALA A 129 -4.99 -5.79 -19.35
C ALA A 129 -3.92 -5.33 -18.33
N SER A 130 -3.10 -4.33 -18.68
CA SER A 130 -2.18 -3.69 -17.71
C SER A 130 -2.94 -3.06 -16.54
N THR A 131 -4.09 -2.44 -16.80
CA THR A 131 -4.94 -1.85 -15.76
C THR A 131 -5.54 -2.92 -14.84
N ILE A 132 -5.94 -4.08 -15.38
CA ILE A 132 -6.41 -5.22 -14.57
C ILE A 132 -5.28 -5.71 -13.65
N PHE A 133 -4.06 -5.89 -14.19
CA PHE A 133 -2.92 -6.29 -13.37
C PHE A 133 -2.50 -5.24 -12.36
N LEU A 134 -2.71 -3.95 -12.63
CA LEU A 134 -2.56 -2.89 -11.63
C LEU A 134 -3.51 -3.09 -10.45
N GLY A 135 -4.79 -3.34 -10.72
CA GLY A 135 -5.79 -3.62 -9.68
C GLY A 135 -5.43 -4.87 -8.85
N LEU A 136 -5.08 -5.97 -9.52
CA LEU A 136 -4.66 -7.20 -8.85
C LEU A 136 -3.38 -7.01 -8.02
N SER A 137 -2.45 -6.16 -8.47
CA SER A 137 -1.24 -5.83 -7.71
C SER A 137 -1.55 -5.05 -6.43
N LEU A 138 -2.51 -4.12 -6.49
CA LEU A 138 -2.98 -3.40 -5.31
C LEU A 138 -3.65 -4.35 -4.31
N ILE A 139 -4.45 -5.30 -4.79
CA ILE A 139 -5.04 -6.36 -3.95
C ILE A 139 -3.93 -7.19 -3.30
N ALA A 140 -2.97 -7.69 -4.07
CA ALA A 140 -1.84 -8.47 -3.54
C ALA A 140 -1.06 -7.70 -2.46
N LEU A 141 -0.89 -6.39 -2.65
CA LEU A 141 -0.17 -5.53 -1.70
C LEU A 141 -0.89 -5.40 -0.36
N VAL A 142 -2.23 -5.36 -0.35
CA VAL A 142 -3.02 -5.11 0.86
C VAL A 142 -3.43 -6.39 1.60
N ILE A 143 -3.35 -7.57 1.01
CA ILE A 143 -3.70 -8.84 1.67
C ILE A 143 -3.13 -8.97 3.09
N PRO A 144 -1.83 -8.71 3.39
CA PRO A 144 -1.29 -8.88 4.72
C PRO A 144 -1.83 -7.88 5.75
N VAL A 145 -2.48 -6.79 5.30
CA VAL A 145 -3.04 -5.79 6.20
C VAL A 145 -4.13 -6.39 7.08
N PHE A 146 -4.89 -7.36 6.57
CA PHE A 146 -5.97 -8.02 7.29
C PHE A 146 -5.49 -8.86 8.47
N GLN A 147 -4.22 -9.24 8.49
CA GLN A 147 -3.58 -9.97 9.61
C GLN A 147 -2.60 -9.09 10.40
N SER A 148 -2.65 -7.77 10.20
CA SER A 148 -1.78 -6.85 10.95
C SER A 148 -2.26 -6.65 12.37
N HIS A 149 -1.37 -6.15 13.26
CA HIS A 149 -1.74 -5.74 14.62
C HIS A 149 -2.86 -4.68 14.67
N SER A 150 -3.15 -4.03 13.57
CA SER A 150 -4.31 -3.12 13.44
C SER A 150 -5.62 -3.87 13.59
N ALA A 151 -5.64 -5.16 13.26
CA ALA A 151 -6.80 -6.03 13.43
C ALA A 151 -7.13 -6.33 14.90
N ALA A 152 -6.22 -6.12 15.83
CA ALA A 152 -6.42 -6.33 17.26
C ALA A 152 -6.84 -5.06 18.04
N SER A 153 -7.02 -3.92 17.36
CA SER A 153 -7.43 -2.66 18.00
C SER A 153 -8.94 -2.61 18.24
N GLY A 154 -9.37 -1.89 19.28
CA GLY A 154 -10.81 -1.75 19.62
C GLY A 154 -11.67 -1.07 18.54
N SER A 155 -11.04 -0.38 17.57
CA SER A 155 -11.67 0.17 16.36
C SER A 155 -11.15 -0.55 15.11
N HIS A 156 -11.41 -1.84 15.04
CA HIS A 156 -10.87 -2.78 14.05
C HIS A 156 -11.05 -2.31 12.60
N SER A 157 -12.26 -2.00 12.19
CA SER A 157 -12.58 -1.59 10.80
C SER A 157 -11.87 -0.30 10.41
N LEU A 158 -11.84 0.71 11.31
CA LEU A 158 -11.14 1.96 11.07
C LEU A 158 -9.63 1.76 10.88
N ALA A 159 -9.03 0.92 11.74
CA ALA A 159 -7.59 0.67 11.68
C ALA A 159 -7.18 -0.07 10.41
N ILE A 160 -7.94 -1.09 10.00
CA ILE A 160 -7.71 -1.83 8.74
C ILE A 160 -7.95 -0.93 7.54
N GLY A 161 -9.11 -0.28 7.47
CA GLY A 161 -9.48 0.59 6.35
C GLY A 161 -8.48 1.73 6.14
N ALA A 162 -8.08 2.40 7.23
CA ALA A 162 -7.05 3.44 7.18
C ALA A 162 -5.71 2.89 6.63
N LEU A 163 -5.30 1.69 7.07
CA LEU A 163 -4.04 1.10 6.61
C LEU A 163 -4.10 0.66 5.15
N VAL A 164 -5.23 0.11 4.69
CA VAL A 164 -5.45 -0.24 3.27
C VAL A 164 -5.31 1.00 2.39
N ILE A 165 -6.02 2.09 2.73
CA ILE A 165 -5.94 3.36 1.97
C ILE A 165 -4.52 3.91 2.01
N HIS A 166 -3.87 3.86 3.16
CA HIS A 166 -2.52 4.37 3.35
C HIS A 166 -1.51 3.64 2.44
N VAL A 167 -1.53 2.31 2.46
CA VAL A 167 -0.60 1.49 1.66
C VAL A 167 -0.89 1.61 0.17
N ALA A 168 -2.17 1.58 -0.24
CA ALA A 168 -2.57 1.77 -1.63
C ALA A 168 -2.20 3.18 -2.13
N GLY A 169 -2.51 4.23 -1.37
CA GLY A 169 -2.15 5.61 -1.69
C GLY A 169 -0.64 5.82 -1.82
N LEU A 170 0.15 5.25 -0.89
CA LEU A 170 1.61 5.27 -0.95
C LEU A 170 2.14 4.55 -2.19
N SER A 171 1.59 3.39 -2.54
CA SER A 171 2.04 2.62 -3.71
C SER A 171 1.82 3.38 -5.01
N LEU A 172 0.73 4.13 -5.13
CA LEU A 172 0.45 4.97 -6.29
C LEU A 172 1.33 6.23 -6.30
N TRP A 173 1.55 6.85 -5.15
CA TRP A 173 2.36 8.07 -5.04
C TRP A 173 3.85 7.79 -5.23
N VAL A 174 4.43 6.93 -4.39
CA VAL A 174 5.85 6.55 -4.46
C VAL A 174 6.14 5.80 -5.76
N GLY A 175 5.30 4.83 -6.13
CA GLY A 175 5.44 4.07 -7.36
C GLY A 175 5.37 4.95 -8.60
N GLY A 176 4.48 5.93 -8.62
CA GLY A 176 4.38 6.90 -9.72
C GLY A 176 5.64 7.76 -9.88
N ILE A 177 6.24 8.23 -8.78
CA ILE A 177 7.53 8.95 -8.82
C ILE A 177 8.66 8.03 -9.32
N LEU A 178 8.72 6.79 -8.83
CA LEU A 178 9.70 5.81 -9.32
C LEU A 178 9.52 5.55 -10.81
N ALA A 179 8.28 5.40 -11.29
CA ALA A 179 8.00 5.22 -12.71
C ALA A 179 8.43 6.43 -13.54
N LEU A 180 8.19 7.66 -13.08
CA LEU A 180 8.65 8.89 -13.76
C LEU A 180 10.18 8.96 -13.86
N LEU A 181 10.92 8.44 -12.88
CA LEU A 181 12.38 8.35 -12.96
C LEU A 181 12.85 7.29 -13.96
N LEU A 182 12.03 6.29 -14.24
CA LEU A 182 12.36 5.16 -15.10
C LEU A 182 12.04 5.37 -16.59
N ILE A 183 11.16 6.31 -16.93
CA ILE A 183 10.77 6.63 -18.32
C ILE A 183 11.72 7.67 -18.94
N SER A 184 11.65 7.81 -20.27
CA SER A 184 12.44 8.79 -21.01
C SER A 184 12.06 10.23 -20.65
N SER A 185 12.92 11.20 -20.99
CA SER A 185 12.61 12.64 -20.82
C SER A 185 11.37 13.06 -21.60
N ASP A 186 11.22 12.55 -22.82
CA ASP A 186 10.10 12.90 -23.69
C ASP A 186 8.77 12.34 -23.16
N ASP A 187 8.76 11.09 -22.74
CA ASP A 187 7.58 10.46 -22.10
C ASP A 187 7.22 11.17 -20.80
N ARG A 188 8.22 11.68 -20.06
CA ARG A 188 8.03 12.38 -18.80
C ARG A 188 7.26 13.68 -18.97
N THR A 189 7.43 14.40 -20.09
CA THR A 189 6.69 15.63 -20.40
C THR A 189 5.18 15.38 -20.44
N ILE A 190 4.77 14.21 -20.94
CA ILE A 190 3.37 13.81 -21.05
C ILE A 190 2.85 13.23 -19.75
N ALA A 191 3.67 12.39 -19.10
CA ALA A 191 3.27 11.66 -17.90
C ALA A 191 3.14 12.55 -16.66
N LEU A 192 4.00 13.55 -16.51
CA LEU A 192 4.11 14.36 -15.31
C LEU A 192 2.85 15.19 -14.99
N PRO A 193 2.21 15.90 -15.95
CA PRO A 193 0.96 16.62 -15.68
C PRO A 193 -0.17 15.68 -15.25
N ARG A 194 -0.25 14.48 -15.85
CA ARG A 194 -1.24 13.45 -15.50
C ARG A 194 -0.99 12.90 -14.11
N PHE A 195 0.27 12.59 -13.80
CA PHE A 195 0.67 12.11 -12.48
C PHE A 195 0.46 13.16 -11.39
N SER A 196 0.70 14.44 -11.67
CA SER A 196 0.57 15.51 -10.68
C SER A 196 -0.82 15.59 -10.04
N GLN A 197 -1.90 15.31 -10.79
CA GLN A 197 -3.25 15.26 -10.23
C GLN A 197 -3.44 14.02 -9.35
N LEU A 198 -2.99 12.86 -9.82
CA LEU A 198 -3.06 11.61 -9.05
C LEU A 198 -2.23 11.72 -7.77
N ALA A 199 -1.01 12.26 -7.85
CA ALA A 199 -0.13 12.47 -6.71
C ALA A 199 -0.77 13.34 -5.61
N LEU A 200 -1.51 14.39 -5.99
CA LEU A 200 -2.22 15.24 -5.04
C LEU A 200 -3.27 14.44 -4.25
N TRP A 201 -4.11 13.67 -4.94
CA TRP A 201 -5.13 12.85 -4.28
C TRP A 201 -4.53 11.71 -3.45
N ALA A 202 -3.47 11.09 -3.95
CA ALA A 202 -2.74 10.07 -3.20
C ALA A 202 -2.11 10.66 -1.94
N ALA A 203 -1.49 11.84 -2.01
CA ALA A 203 -0.90 12.52 -0.85
C ALA A 203 -1.96 12.87 0.21
N ILE A 204 -3.14 13.39 -0.21
CA ILE A 204 -4.26 13.68 0.69
C ILE A 204 -4.75 12.39 1.36
N SER A 205 -4.95 11.32 0.58
CA SER A 205 -5.38 10.02 1.11
C SER A 205 -4.38 9.44 2.11
N VAL A 206 -3.08 9.54 1.81
CA VAL A 206 -1.99 9.10 2.70
C VAL A 206 -1.96 9.93 3.98
N ALA A 207 -2.16 11.25 3.91
CA ALA A 207 -2.18 12.11 5.09
C ALA A 207 -3.37 11.79 6.00
N ILE A 208 -4.59 11.73 5.45
CA ILE A 208 -5.81 11.43 6.22
C ILE A 208 -5.74 10.04 6.83
N SER A 209 -5.39 9.03 6.04
CA SER A 209 -5.28 7.66 6.52
C SER A 209 -4.13 7.48 7.53
N GLY A 210 -3.04 8.25 7.37
CA GLY A 210 -1.94 8.28 8.33
C GLY A 210 -2.35 8.84 9.68
N ILE A 211 -3.15 9.92 9.71
CA ILE A 211 -3.73 10.49 10.93
C ILE A 211 -4.66 9.47 11.59
N ALA A 212 -5.57 8.86 10.83
CA ALA A 212 -6.49 7.84 11.35
C ALA A 212 -5.72 6.64 11.93
N SER A 213 -4.68 6.17 11.23
CA SER A 213 -3.82 5.08 11.70
C SER A 213 -3.01 5.45 12.96
N ALA A 214 -2.56 6.69 13.10
CA ALA A 214 -1.89 7.18 14.30
C ALA A 214 -2.87 7.27 15.47
N TRP A 215 -4.07 7.79 15.24
CA TRP A 215 -5.12 7.94 16.24
C TRP A 215 -5.49 6.59 16.88
N THR A 216 -5.68 5.54 16.07
CA THR A 216 -6.02 4.21 16.58
C THR A 216 -4.93 3.55 17.42
N ARG A 217 -3.66 3.98 17.28
CA ARG A 217 -2.50 3.41 18.00
C ARG A 217 -2.01 4.25 19.17
N LEU A 218 -2.26 5.56 19.14
CA LEU A 218 -1.79 6.53 20.14
C LEU A 218 -2.97 7.17 20.89
N ASN A 219 -3.99 6.36 21.21
CA ASN A 219 -5.25 6.80 21.79
C ASN A 219 -5.19 7.07 23.32
N PHE A 220 -4.03 6.98 23.95
CA PHE A 220 -3.81 7.26 25.37
C PHE A 220 -2.54 8.11 25.57
N GLU A 221 -2.53 8.93 26.64
CA GLU A 221 -1.51 9.97 26.85
C GLU A 221 -0.08 9.40 26.91
N ALA A 222 0.15 8.32 27.66
CA ALA A 222 1.46 7.71 27.80
C ALA A 222 2.02 7.14 26.47
N ALA A 223 1.17 6.88 25.44
CA ALA A 223 1.63 6.40 24.15
C ALA A 223 2.53 7.41 23.43
N TRP A 224 2.30 8.70 23.64
CA TRP A 224 3.02 9.78 22.98
C TRP A 224 4.49 9.92 23.42
N SER A 225 4.83 9.41 24.62
CA SER A 225 6.22 9.41 25.13
C SER A 225 7.07 8.27 24.55
N THR A 226 6.47 7.32 23.82
CA THR A 226 7.14 6.12 23.32
C THR A 226 8.05 6.39 22.12
N ALA A 227 9.00 5.48 21.88
CA ALA A 227 9.81 5.47 20.66
C ALA A 227 8.92 5.28 19.40
N TYR A 228 7.85 4.51 19.52
CA TYR A 228 6.87 4.29 18.47
C TYR A 228 6.22 5.60 18.00
N ALA A 229 5.75 6.42 18.93
CA ALA A 229 5.17 7.74 18.61
C ALA A 229 6.20 8.69 17.97
N ARG A 230 7.46 8.69 18.44
CA ARG A 230 8.51 9.51 17.83
C ARG A 230 8.74 9.17 16.36
N VAL A 231 8.69 7.89 15.99
CA VAL A 231 8.83 7.47 14.58
C VAL A 231 7.59 7.86 13.76
N ILE A 232 6.38 7.80 14.33
CA ILE A 232 5.16 8.30 13.67
C ILE A 232 5.30 9.81 13.40
N LEU A 233 5.75 10.60 14.37
CA LEU A 233 5.94 12.04 14.21
C LEU A 233 7.02 12.35 13.16
N LEU A 234 8.11 11.59 13.13
CA LEU A 234 9.15 11.74 12.11
C LEU A 234 8.60 11.43 10.69
N LYS A 235 7.78 10.37 10.55
CA LYS A 235 7.09 10.07 9.29
C LYS A 235 6.13 11.19 8.88
N ALA A 236 5.38 11.73 9.83
CA ALA A 236 4.48 12.85 9.56
C ALA A 236 5.26 14.08 9.06
N LEU A 237 6.39 14.39 9.69
CA LEU A 237 7.29 15.47 9.27
C LEU A 237 7.79 15.24 7.83
N PHE A 238 8.30 14.06 7.50
CA PHE A 238 8.73 13.74 6.13
C PHE A 238 7.58 13.82 5.13
N THR A 239 6.39 13.38 5.51
CA THR A 239 5.20 13.50 4.65
C THR A 239 4.85 14.96 4.38
N LEU A 240 4.91 15.84 5.39
CA LEU A 240 4.69 17.28 5.22
C LEU A 240 5.75 17.91 4.30
N VAL A 241 7.03 17.53 4.47
CA VAL A 241 8.12 17.99 3.59
C VAL A 241 7.85 17.54 2.14
N LEU A 242 7.44 16.30 1.92
CA LEU A 242 7.12 15.77 0.59
C LEU A 242 5.91 16.49 -0.03
N ILE A 243 4.86 16.77 0.73
CA ILE A 243 3.70 17.54 0.27
C ILE A 243 4.14 18.96 -0.13
N PHE A 244 4.97 19.60 0.68
CA PHE A 244 5.50 20.93 0.39
C PHE A 244 6.38 20.94 -0.87
N LEU A 245 7.30 19.98 -1.01
CA LEU A 245 8.13 19.83 -2.21
C LEU A 245 7.26 19.57 -3.44
N GLY A 246 6.31 18.66 -3.38
CA GLY A 246 5.37 18.38 -4.46
C GLY A 246 4.55 19.61 -4.88
N TYR A 247 4.05 20.40 -3.92
CA TYR A 247 3.36 21.66 -4.19
C TYR A 247 4.25 22.66 -4.90
N ARG A 248 5.47 22.89 -4.39
CA ARG A 248 6.46 23.80 -4.98
C ARG A 248 6.83 23.37 -6.40
N ASN A 249 7.11 22.08 -6.57
CA ASN A 249 7.49 21.51 -7.85
C ASN A 249 6.37 21.62 -8.88
N ARG A 250 5.12 21.36 -8.49
CA ARG A 250 3.96 21.53 -9.36
C ARG A 250 3.85 22.95 -9.91
N LYS A 251 4.09 23.97 -9.06
CA LYS A 251 4.05 25.38 -9.49
C LYS A 251 5.16 25.70 -10.50
N THR A 252 6.38 25.23 -10.25
CA THR A 252 7.55 25.46 -11.10
C THR A 252 7.42 24.71 -12.44
N LEU A 253 6.88 23.49 -12.41
CA LEU A 253 6.73 22.62 -13.57
C LEU A 253 5.72 23.10 -14.59
N LEU A 254 4.64 23.72 -14.13
CA LEU A 254 3.61 24.30 -15.00
C LEU A 254 4.09 25.59 -15.66
N GLN A 255 5.22 26.17 -15.22
CA GLN A 255 5.76 27.45 -15.69
C GLN A 255 7.07 27.34 -16.48
N SER A 256 7.70 26.16 -16.56
CA SER A 256 9.06 26.01 -17.11
C SER A 256 9.09 25.50 -18.53
N ASP A 257 9.84 26.20 -19.37
CA ASP A 257 10.27 25.75 -20.69
C ASP A 257 11.26 24.57 -20.58
N LYS A 258 11.45 23.84 -21.70
CA LYS A 258 12.17 22.55 -21.82
C LYS A 258 13.59 22.45 -21.21
N THR A 259 14.18 23.55 -20.80
CA THR A 259 15.58 23.61 -20.30
C THR A 259 15.77 23.06 -18.88
N GLY A 260 14.69 22.79 -18.16
CA GLY A 260 14.74 22.37 -16.73
C GLY A 260 14.76 20.84 -16.45
N TRP A 261 14.83 19.98 -17.47
CA TRP A 261 14.63 18.53 -17.31
C TRP A 261 15.68 17.82 -16.44
N ASN A 262 16.95 18.28 -16.48
CA ASN A 262 17.99 17.73 -15.59
C ASN A 262 17.75 18.12 -14.13
N LEU A 263 17.27 19.34 -13.89
CA LEU A 263 16.88 19.80 -12.56
C LEU A 263 15.66 19.01 -12.05
N MET A 264 14.69 18.76 -12.93
CA MET A 264 13.51 17.94 -12.63
C MET A 264 13.86 16.53 -12.18
N GLY A 265 14.73 15.84 -12.92
CA GLY A 265 15.18 14.51 -12.53
C GLY A 265 15.83 14.49 -11.15
N ARG A 266 16.62 15.52 -10.81
CA ARG A 266 17.23 15.65 -9.47
C ARG A 266 16.18 15.84 -8.37
N VAL A 267 15.18 16.68 -8.63
CA VAL A 267 14.10 16.94 -7.67
C VAL A 267 13.29 15.67 -7.42
N LEU A 268 12.88 14.96 -8.47
CA LEU A 268 12.18 13.66 -8.34
C LEU A 268 13.03 12.61 -7.61
N ALA A 269 14.37 12.62 -7.83
CA ALA A 269 15.27 11.72 -7.13
C ALA A 269 15.36 12.02 -5.62
N ILE A 270 15.36 13.31 -5.24
CA ILE A 270 15.33 13.72 -3.83
C ILE A 270 14.00 13.31 -3.19
N GLU A 271 12.87 13.55 -3.86
CA GLU A 271 11.55 13.11 -3.39
C GLU A 271 11.52 11.58 -3.22
N ALA A 272 12.02 10.82 -4.20
CA ALA A 272 12.10 9.37 -4.14
C ALA A 272 12.98 8.87 -2.97
N LEU A 273 14.09 9.57 -2.69
CA LEU A 273 14.96 9.24 -1.55
C LEU A 273 14.24 9.44 -0.21
N ILE A 274 13.59 10.60 -0.02
CA ILE A 274 12.83 10.88 1.21
C ILE A 274 11.68 9.86 1.35
N MET A 275 10.98 9.54 0.26
CA MET A 275 9.94 8.50 0.25
C MET A 275 10.51 7.13 0.61
N GLY A 276 11.69 6.77 0.09
CA GLY A 276 12.38 5.53 0.46
C GLY A 276 12.64 5.43 1.96
N VAL A 277 13.13 6.52 2.57
CA VAL A 277 13.33 6.59 4.03
C VAL A 277 12.00 6.41 4.78
N THR A 278 10.93 7.08 4.34
CA THR A 278 9.59 6.92 4.97
C THR A 278 9.02 5.51 4.83
N VAL A 279 9.32 4.80 3.73
CA VAL A 279 8.94 3.39 3.55
C VAL A 279 9.70 2.49 4.53
N VAL A 280 11.01 2.71 4.71
CA VAL A 280 11.82 1.96 5.69
C VAL A 280 11.29 2.16 7.11
N LEU A 281 11.01 3.41 7.50
CA LEU A 281 10.38 3.73 8.80
C LEU A 281 9.00 3.06 8.94
N GLY A 282 8.23 2.98 7.86
CA GLY A 282 6.95 2.28 7.82
C GLY A 282 7.10 0.77 8.00
N SER A 283 8.08 0.16 7.36
CA SER A 283 8.40 -1.26 7.50
C SER A 283 8.81 -1.59 8.94
N TRP A 284 9.61 -0.72 9.56
CA TRP A 284 9.97 -0.86 10.97
C TRP A 284 8.75 -0.75 11.90
N LEU A 285 7.90 0.27 11.74
CA LEU A 285 6.67 0.41 12.51
C LEU A 285 5.74 -0.80 12.38
N SER A 286 5.65 -1.38 11.18
CA SER A 286 4.80 -2.56 10.94
C SER A 286 5.34 -3.84 11.58
N SER A 287 6.62 -3.88 11.92
CA SER A 287 7.28 -5.00 12.63
C SER A 287 7.37 -4.75 14.15
N SER A 288 7.08 -3.52 14.59
CA SER A 288 7.11 -3.12 16.01
C SER A 288 5.73 -3.25 16.63
N GLN A 289 5.68 -3.65 17.90
CA GLN A 289 4.42 -3.66 18.65
C GLN A 289 3.99 -2.22 18.96
N PRO A 290 2.72 -1.87 18.71
CA PRO A 290 2.18 -0.58 19.15
C PRO A 290 2.17 -0.51 20.68
N PRO A 291 2.22 0.69 21.28
CA PRO A 291 2.18 0.85 22.72
C PRO A 291 0.86 0.31 23.27
N LEU A 292 0.93 -0.43 24.38
CA LEU A 292 -0.24 -0.97 25.08
C LEU A 292 -0.70 0.02 26.16
N ALA A 293 -2.01 0.17 26.32
CA ALA A 293 -2.56 1.00 27.37
C ALA A 293 -2.22 0.40 28.76
N PRO A 294 -1.76 1.21 29.71
CA PRO A 294 -1.20 0.72 30.98
C PRO A 294 -2.20 0.04 31.92
N ASN A 295 -3.50 0.05 31.65
CA ASN A 295 -4.55 -0.43 32.55
C ASN A 295 -5.63 -1.27 31.87
N VAL A 296 -5.33 -2.02 30.83
CA VAL A 296 -6.28 -3.00 30.32
C VAL A 296 -6.35 -4.17 31.32
N LYS A 297 -7.29 -4.10 32.26
CA LYS A 297 -7.67 -5.28 33.05
C LYS A 297 -8.30 -6.26 32.07
N TYR A 298 -7.54 -7.24 31.64
CA TYR A 298 -8.07 -8.38 30.91
C TYR A 298 -9.07 -9.08 31.81
N SER A 299 -10.36 -9.13 31.42
CA SER A 299 -11.29 -10.06 32.07
C SER A 299 -10.78 -11.49 31.81
N PRO A 300 -10.99 -12.44 32.76
CA PRO A 300 -10.59 -13.81 32.52
C PRO A 300 -11.16 -14.41 31.24
N ALA A 301 -12.34 -14.00 30.81
CA ALA A 301 -12.94 -14.38 29.53
C ALA A 301 -12.14 -13.81 28.34
N LEU A 302 -11.65 -12.58 28.39
CA LEU A 302 -10.82 -11.98 27.35
C LEU A 302 -9.46 -12.67 27.23
N SER A 303 -8.89 -13.14 28.35
CA SER A 303 -7.60 -13.85 28.37
C SER A 303 -7.69 -15.29 27.85
N ILE A 304 -8.85 -15.93 27.96
CA ILE A 304 -9.07 -17.33 27.54
C ILE A 304 -9.59 -17.38 26.08
N VAL A 305 -10.49 -16.49 25.70
CA VAL A 305 -11.20 -16.54 24.39
C VAL A 305 -10.65 -15.51 23.39
N GLY A 306 -9.82 -14.56 23.84
CA GLY A 306 -9.29 -13.49 22.98
C GLY A 306 -10.34 -12.48 22.52
N MET A 307 -11.61 -12.66 22.88
CA MET A 307 -12.73 -11.79 22.52
C MET A 307 -13.62 -11.54 23.73
N ALA A 308 -14.17 -10.32 23.84
CA ALA A 308 -15.32 -10.07 24.72
C ALA A 308 -16.48 -10.95 24.25
N THR A 309 -17.11 -11.71 25.17
CA THR A 309 -18.29 -12.51 24.83
C THR A 309 -19.36 -11.61 24.20
N PRO A 310 -19.78 -11.88 22.95
CA PRO A 310 -20.82 -11.07 22.34
C PRO A 310 -22.10 -11.22 23.17
N GLU A 311 -22.75 -10.10 23.45
CA GLU A 311 -24.06 -10.12 24.08
C GLU A 311 -25.05 -10.81 23.14
N ALA A 312 -26.02 -11.54 23.72
CA ALA A 312 -26.98 -12.34 22.98
C ALA A 312 -27.64 -11.56 21.81
N PRO A 313 -27.69 -12.13 20.60
CA PRO A 313 -28.23 -11.46 19.44
C PRO A 313 -29.75 -11.21 19.65
N SER A 314 -30.17 -9.95 19.61
CA SER A 314 -31.57 -9.57 19.54
C SER A 314 -31.86 -8.95 18.18
N PHE A 315 -33.08 -9.15 17.65
CA PHE A 315 -33.48 -8.60 16.35
C PHE A 315 -33.35 -7.07 16.29
N THR A 316 -33.63 -6.40 17.40
CA THR A 316 -33.47 -4.95 17.55
C THR A 316 -31.99 -4.55 17.46
N ARG A 317 -31.09 -5.35 18.02
CA ARG A 317 -29.64 -5.13 17.90
C ARG A 317 -29.12 -5.39 16.49
N LEU A 318 -29.61 -6.41 15.80
CA LEU A 318 -29.28 -6.64 14.38
C LEU A 318 -29.64 -5.45 13.51
N LEU A 319 -30.76 -4.78 13.77
CA LEU A 319 -31.17 -3.57 13.03
C LEU A 319 -30.41 -2.31 13.47
N THR A 320 -30.05 -2.19 14.76
CA THR A 320 -29.37 -1.01 15.31
C THR A 320 -27.85 -1.14 15.33
N ALA A 321 -27.32 -2.36 15.34
CA ALA A 321 -25.88 -2.66 15.25
C ALA A 321 -25.38 -2.66 13.81
N TYR A 322 -26.26 -2.56 12.80
CA TYR A 322 -25.85 -2.19 11.46
C TYR A 322 -25.38 -0.72 11.50
N ASN A 323 -24.20 -0.56 12.01
CA ASN A 323 -23.48 0.70 12.00
C ASN A 323 -22.57 0.63 10.77
N PRO A 324 -23.03 1.11 9.61
CA PRO A 324 -22.19 1.11 8.43
C PRO A 324 -20.97 1.92 8.78
N ASP A 325 -19.80 1.36 8.61
CA ASP A 325 -18.52 2.02 8.94
C ASP A 325 -18.47 3.33 8.16
N ALA A 326 -18.57 4.45 8.87
CA ALA A 326 -18.60 5.79 8.28
C ALA A 326 -17.39 6.04 7.37
N LEU A 327 -16.28 5.34 7.62
CA LEU A 327 -15.08 5.41 6.79
C LEU A 327 -15.33 4.73 5.43
N PHE A 328 -15.91 3.53 5.40
CA PHE A 328 -16.22 2.83 4.14
C PHE A 328 -17.26 3.59 3.32
N ILE A 329 -18.31 4.12 3.97
CA ILE A 329 -19.30 4.99 3.29
C ILE A 329 -18.60 6.24 2.74
N GLY A 330 -17.72 6.88 3.52
CA GLY A 330 -16.98 8.05 3.07
C GLY A 330 -16.10 7.74 1.86
N ILE A 331 -15.41 6.60 1.87
CA ILE A 331 -14.59 6.13 0.74
C ILE A 331 -15.47 5.85 -0.47
N LEU A 332 -16.56 5.13 -0.30
CA LEU A 332 -17.51 4.82 -1.38
C LEU A 332 -18.05 6.10 -2.02
N ILE A 333 -18.48 7.08 -1.21
CA ILE A 333 -18.95 8.39 -1.68
C ILE A 333 -17.86 9.11 -2.47
N ILE A 334 -16.61 9.13 -1.96
CA ILE A 334 -15.47 9.76 -2.65
C ILE A 334 -15.19 9.06 -3.98
N LEU A 335 -15.19 7.73 -4.00
CA LEU A 335 -14.94 6.94 -5.21
C LEU A 335 -16.04 7.16 -6.25
N VAL A 336 -17.30 7.17 -5.83
CA VAL A 336 -18.45 7.47 -6.70
C VAL A 336 -18.37 8.91 -7.22
N ALA A 337 -18.04 9.88 -6.38
CA ALA A 337 -17.87 11.27 -6.79
C ALA A 337 -16.70 11.45 -7.79
N LEU A 338 -15.56 10.78 -7.57
CA LEU A 338 -14.43 10.77 -8.48
C LEU A 338 -14.77 10.08 -9.81
N TYR A 339 -15.53 8.99 -9.76
CA TYR A 339 -16.04 8.29 -10.94
C TYR A 339 -16.94 9.22 -11.76
N ILE A 340 -17.95 9.83 -11.13
CA ILE A 340 -18.88 10.78 -11.79
C ILE A 340 -18.09 11.95 -12.39
N LYS A 341 -17.17 12.54 -11.62
CA LYS A 341 -16.31 13.63 -12.10
C LYS A 341 -15.43 13.19 -13.28
N GLY A 342 -14.85 11.99 -13.24
CA GLY A 342 -14.11 11.39 -14.33
C GLY A 342 -14.94 11.26 -15.59
N VAL A 343 -16.14 10.68 -15.49
CA VAL A 343 -17.09 10.51 -16.60
C VAL A 343 -17.50 11.85 -17.21
N VAL A 344 -17.80 12.85 -16.36
CA VAL A 344 -18.21 14.20 -16.81
C VAL A 344 -17.06 14.90 -17.54
N ILE A 345 -15.81 14.82 -17.05
CA ILE A 345 -14.65 15.40 -17.69
C ILE A 345 -14.39 14.73 -19.05
N LEU A 346 -14.51 13.42 -19.13
CA LEU A 346 -14.35 12.64 -20.36
C LEU A 346 -15.40 13.02 -21.40
N LYS A 347 -16.67 13.11 -20.98
CA LYS A 347 -17.77 13.54 -21.86
C LYS A 347 -17.58 14.95 -22.41
N ARG A 348 -16.99 15.86 -21.62
CA ARG A 348 -16.72 17.24 -22.03
C ARG A 348 -15.51 17.38 -22.98
N ARG A 349 -14.53 16.47 -22.94
CA ARG A 349 -13.30 16.53 -23.73
C ARG A 349 -13.40 15.79 -25.06
N GLY A 350 -14.45 15.00 -25.29
CA GLY A 350 -14.57 14.18 -26.50
C GLY A 350 -13.53 13.08 -26.63
N ASP A 351 -12.66 12.93 -25.64
CA ASP A 351 -11.64 11.88 -25.61
C ASP A 351 -12.28 10.54 -25.25
N ALA A 352 -12.16 9.59 -26.16
CA ALA A 352 -12.56 8.19 -25.91
C ALA A 352 -11.59 7.52 -24.94
N TRP A 353 -11.62 7.93 -23.68
CA TRP A 353 -11.11 7.08 -22.61
C TRP A 353 -12.01 5.86 -22.56
N PRO A 354 -11.46 4.65 -22.69
CA PRO A 354 -12.33 3.49 -22.68
C PRO A 354 -13.01 3.41 -21.32
N VAL A 355 -14.32 3.60 -21.34
CA VAL A 355 -15.22 3.45 -20.15
C VAL A 355 -14.91 2.14 -19.41
N GLY A 356 -14.50 1.09 -20.14
CA GLY A 356 -14.07 -0.18 -19.58
C GLY A 356 -12.88 -0.10 -18.61
N ARG A 357 -11.95 0.85 -18.73
CA ARG A 357 -10.83 1.00 -17.78
C ARG A 357 -11.30 1.53 -16.44
N THR A 358 -12.15 2.55 -16.48
CA THR A 358 -12.71 3.15 -15.27
C THR A 358 -13.62 2.16 -14.55
N VAL A 359 -14.40 1.36 -15.31
CA VAL A 359 -15.26 0.30 -14.77
C VAL A 359 -14.41 -0.83 -14.18
N ALA A 360 -13.36 -1.29 -14.85
CA ALA A 360 -12.49 -2.35 -14.34
C ALA A 360 -11.74 -1.91 -13.06
N PHE A 361 -11.32 -0.65 -12.98
CA PHE A 361 -10.69 -0.11 -11.78
C PHE A 361 -11.68 0.06 -10.63
N ALA A 362 -12.90 0.56 -10.90
CA ALA A 362 -13.97 0.69 -9.92
C ALA A 362 -14.46 -0.67 -9.41
N LEU A 363 -14.61 -1.67 -10.29
CA LEU A 363 -15.00 -3.03 -9.90
C LEU A 363 -13.89 -3.71 -9.07
N GLY A 364 -12.61 -3.48 -9.37
CA GLY A 364 -11.51 -3.97 -8.56
C GLY A 364 -11.55 -3.41 -7.14
N ILE A 365 -11.82 -2.11 -6.97
CA ILE A 365 -11.94 -1.47 -5.66
C ILE A 365 -13.21 -1.92 -4.93
N SER A 366 -14.34 -2.03 -5.63
CA SER A 366 -15.60 -2.51 -5.04
C SER A 366 -15.52 -3.98 -4.59
N ALA A 367 -14.73 -4.81 -5.26
CA ALA A 367 -14.49 -6.19 -4.84
C ALA A 367 -13.69 -6.26 -3.52
N ILE A 368 -12.76 -5.32 -3.31
CA ILE A 368 -12.02 -5.19 -2.03
C ILE A 368 -13.00 -4.77 -0.91
N ASP A 369 -13.87 -3.81 -1.18
CA ASP A 369 -14.85 -3.30 -0.22
C ASP A 369 -15.85 -4.41 0.19
N PHE A 370 -16.35 -5.19 -0.77
CA PHE A 370 -17.24 -6.32 -0.51
C PHE A 370 -16.56 -7.44 0.30
N ALA A 371 -15.29 -7.76 0.00
CA ALA A 371 -14.54 -8.78 0.73
C ALA A 371 -14.22 -8.36 2.18
N THR A 372 -14.19 -7.05 2.46
CA THR A 372 -13.89 -6.51 3.80
C THR A 372 -15.12 -6.24 4.66
N SER A 373 -16.31 -6.12 4.04
CA SER A 373 -17.56 -5.86 4.75
C SER A 373 -18.32 -7.11 5.19
N GLY A 374 -17.89 -8.30 4.76
CA GLY A 374 -18.55 -9.59 5.00
C GLY A 374 -17.94 -10.46 6.10
N GLY A 375 -17.05 -9.90 6.97
CA GLY A 375 -16.43 -10.63 8.06
C GLY A 375 -16.88 -10.18 9.43
#